data_07310168a29573a2ce0a8f16a8db3fc6
#
_entry.id   07310168a29573a2ce0a8f16a8db3fc6
#
_cell.length_a   1.000
_cell.length_b   1.000
_cell.length_c   1.000
_cell.angle_alpha   90.00
_cell.angle_beta   90.00
_cell.angle_gamma   90.00
#
_symmetry.space_group_name_H-M   'P 1'
#
loop_
_entity.id
_entity.type
_entity.pdbx_description
1 polymer ?
#
loop_
_entity_poly.entity_id
_entity_poly.type
_entity_poly.pdbx_seq_one_letter_code
_entity_poly.pdbx_strand_id
1 'polypeptide(L)'
;EMEAFYTDPISGNFPEFELFEHPPNGQGATAILLANILQKFPIASMDPFGFERTHIETEATKLAYDARNRLLSDPSVYDATLKMTSDQLAAKLAAKINMKSVIDEVSSITEEVHRDTIYITVVDKDRMSVSLIYSIFHGFGSGIASEKFGVLFQNRGAGFNLIPGHVNEYGSSKRPLHTIIPA
;
A
#
# COMPACT_ATOMS: atom_id res chain seq x y z
N GLU A 1 9.79 24.08 -8.67
CA GLU A 1 9.06 24.34 -7.42
C GLU A 1 8.16 23.15 -7.12
N MET A 2 8.03 22.83 -5.83
CA MET A 2 7.10 21.78 -5.38
C MET A 2 5.76 22.43 -5.11
N GLU A 3 4.71 22.01 -5.81
CA GLU A 3 3.36 22.48 -5.59
C GLU A 3 2.53 21.40 -4.88
N ALA A 4 1.72 21.83 -3.92
CA ALA A 4 0.71 20.98 -3.31
C ALA A 4 -0.58 21.06 -4.16
N PHE A 5 -1.22 19.93 -4.35
CA PHE A 5 -2.49 19.85 -5.08
C PHE A 5 -3.47 18.92 -4.37
N TYR A 6 -4.74 19.16 -4.59
CA TYR A 6 -5.80 18.26 -4.13
C TYR A 6 -6.00 17.14 -5.12
N THR A 7 -6.33 15.96 -4.60
CA THR A 7 -6.69 14.79 -5.41
C THR A 7 -8.01 14.22 -4.93
N ASP A 8 -8.81 13.69 -5.84
CA ASP A 8 -9.98 12.92 -5.47
C ASP A 8 -9.54 11.57 -4.88
N PRO A 9 -10.23 11.08 -3.83
CA PRO A 9 -9.95 9.75 -3.29
C PRO A 9 -10.35 8.67 -4.30
N ILE A 10 -9.67 7.53 -4.22
CA ILE A 10 -10.12 6.30 -4.89
C ILE A 10 -10.99 5.51 -3.91
N SER A 11 -11.94 4.72 -4.41
CA SER A 11 -12.80 3.92 -3.53
C SER A 11 -12.92 2.47 -3.95
N GLY A 12 -13.24 1.64 -2.96
CA GLY A 12 -13.67 0.25 -3.11
C GLY A 12 -15.01 0.05 -2.44
N ASN A 13 -15.96 -0.57 -3.16
CA ASN A 13 -17.30 -0.83 -2.66
C ASN A 13 -17.39 -2.24 -2.06
N PHE A 14 -17.85 -2.32 -0.81
CA PHE A 14 -18.03 -3.53 -0.04
C PHE A 14 -19.48 -3.65 0.42
N PRO A 15 -20.01 -4.84 0.74
CA PRO A 15 -21.43 -5.01 1.05
C PRO A 15 -21.94 -4.11 2.18
N GLU A 16 -21.13 -3.81 3.17
CA GLU A 16 -21.53 -3.08 4.38
C GLU A 16 -20.88 -1.69 4.50
N PHE A 17 -19.90 -1.35 3.65
CA PHE A 17 -19.18 -0.07 3.69
C PHE A 17 -18.53 0.27 2.35
N GLU A 18 -18.13 1.51 2.21
CA GLU A 18 -17.25 1.98 1.14
C GLU A 18 -15.91 2.40 1.75
N LEU A 19 -14.80 1.90 1.18
CA LEU A 19 -13.45 2.27 1.60
C LEU A 19 -12.93 3.36 0.68
N PHE A 20 -12.58 4.51 1.23
CA PHE A 20 -11.92 5.60 0.54
C PHE A 20 -10.46 5.63 0.89
N GLU A 21 -9.61 5.77 -0.14
CA GLU A 21 -8.17 5.73 0.00
C GLU A 21 -7.49 6.80 -0.83
N HIS A 22 -6.26 7.13 -0.45
CA HIS A 22 -5.40 8.01 -1.25
C HIS A 22 -5.03 7.33 -2.57
N PRO A 23 -5.08 8.08 -3.71
CA PRO A 23 -4.65 7.53 -4.99
C PRO A 23 -3.13 7.24 -5.02
N PRO A 24 -2.64 6.53 -6.04
CA PRO A 24 -1.20 6.37 -6.26
C PRO A 24 -0.47 7.74 -6.33
N ASN A 25 0.76 7.78 -5.94
CA ASN A 25 1.79 6.77 -5.68
C ASN A 25 1.72 6.12 -4.27
N GLY A 26 0.72 6.43 -3.46
CA GLY A 26 0.44 5.79 -2.17
C GLY A 26 -0.16 4.38 -2.33
N GLN A 27 -0.32 3.68 -1.20
CA GLN A 27 -0.72 2.26 -1.18
C GLN A 27 -2.24 2.04 -1.12
N GLY A 28 -3.08 3.05 -1.19
CA GLY A 28 -4.54 2.91 -1.10
C GLY A 28 -5.13 1.90 -2.08
N ALA A 29 -4.66 1.91 -3.34
CA ALA A 29 -5.07 0.91 -4.33
C ALA A 29 -4.70 -0.53 -3.94
N THR A 30 -3.64 -0.72 -3.16
CA THR A 30 -3.24 -2.04 -2.62
C THR A 30 -4.20 -2.51 -1.53
N ALA A 31 -4.63 -1.61 -0.65
CA ALA A 31 -5.61 -1.91 0.39
C ALA A 31 -6.96 -2.33 -0.22
N ILE A 32 -7.43 -1.57 -1.22
CA ILE A 32 -8.66 -1.90 -1.97
C ILE A 32 -8.53 -3.25 -2.67
N LEU A 33 -7.39 -3.52 -3.34
CA LEU A 33 -7.15 -4.80 -4.01
C LEU A 33 -7.17 -5.97 -3.02
N LEU A 34 -6.48 -5.84 -1.89
CA LEU A 34 -6.48 -6.85 -0.84
C LEU A 34 -7.90 -7.15 -0.35
N ALA A 35 -8.67 -6.13 -0.02
CA ALA A 35 -10.04 -6.28 0.42
C ALA A 35 -10.93 -6.93 -0.68
N ASN A 36 -10.76 -6.55 -1.95
CA ASN A 36 -11.45 -7.16 -3.08
C ASN A 36 -11.10 -8.65 -3.28
N ILE A 37 -9.85 -9.04 -3.03
CA ILE A 37 -9.44 -10.46 -3.05
C ILE A 37 -10.15 -11.21 -1.91
N LEU A 38 -10.14 -10.66 -0.70
CA LEU A 38 -10.75 -11.28 0.47
C LEU A 38 -12.27 -11.44 0.34
N GLN A 39 -12.97 -10.55 -0.36
CA GLN A 39 -14.39 -10.69 -0.66
C GLN A 39 -14.75 -11.94 -1.49
N LYS A 40 -13.78 -12.56 -2.16
CA LYS A 40 -14.02 -13.80 -2.93
C LYS A 40 -14.11 -15.05 -2.03
N PHE A 41 -13.91 -14.87 -0.73
CA PHE A 41 -13.96 -15.92 0.28
C PHE A 41 -15.00 -15.59 1.36
N PRO A 42 -15.57 -16.57 2.05
CA PRO A 42 -16.58 -16.34 3.08
C PRO A 42 -15.95 -15.91 4.43
N ILE A 43 -15.05 -14.92 4.40
CA ILE A 43 -14.22 -14.49 5.54
C ILE A 43 -15.07 -14.17 6.78
N ALA A 44 -16.23 -13.53 6.60
CA ALA A 44 -17.10 -13.12 7.71
C ALA A 44 -17.65 -14.30 8.53
N SER A 45 -17.76 -15.49 7.91
CA SER A 45 -18.24 -16.70 8.58
C SER A 45 -17.14 -17.59 9.14
N MET A 46 -15.87 -17.24 8.91
CA MET A 46 -14.70 -17.99 9.39
C MET A 46 -14.31 -17.58 10.80
N ASP A 47 -13.71 -18.50 11.55
CA ASP A 47 -13.09 -18.19 12.84
C ASP A 47 -11.97 -17.16 12.62
N PRO A 48 -12.02 -15.99 13.29
CA PRO A 48 -11.01 -14.93 13.16
C PRO A 48 -9.57 -15.39 13.47
N PHE A 49 -9.42 -16.41 14.30
CA PHE A 49 -8.14 -17.00 14.70
C PHE A 49 -7.91 -18.37 14.07
N GLY A 50 -8.78 -18.78 13.14
CA GLY A 50 -8.72 -20.06 12.48
C GLY A 50 -7.62 -20.16 11.42
N PHE A 51 -7.09 -21.37 11.26
CA PHE A 51 -6.06 -21.66 10.24
C PHE A 51 -6.48 -21.27 8.83
N GLU A 52 -7.69 -21.60 8.43
CA GLU A 52 -8.19 -21.36 7.08
C GLU A 52 -8.24 -19.87 6.74
N ARG A 53 -8.76 -19.05 7.66
CA ARG A 53 -8.80 -17.60 7.51
C ARG A 53 -7.41 -17.01 7.46
N THR A 54 -6.54 -17.37 8.40
CA THR A 54 -5.13 -16.91 8.42
C THR A 54 -4.40 -17.24 7.13
N HIS A 55 -4.63 -18.45 6.57
CA HIS A 55 -4.04 -18.86 5.30
C HIS A 55 -4.52 -17.96 4.15
N ILE A 56 -5.83 -17.75 4.01
CA ILE A 56 -6.39 -16.91 2.94
C ILE A 56 -5.89 -15.46 3.07
N GLU A 57 -5.92 -14.87 4.26
CA GLU A 57 -5.46 -13.51 4.50
C GLU A 57 -3.96 -13.35 4.16
N THR A 58 -3.14 -14.33 4.51
CA THR A 58 -1.71 -14.34 4.19
C THR A 58 -1.45 -14.42 2.69
N GLU A 59 -2.10 -15.37 2.00
CA GLU A 59 -1.92 -15.54 0.56
C GLU A 59 -2.49 -14.35 -0.24
N ALA A 60 -3.63 -13.80 0.17
CA ALA A 60 -4.20 -12.58 -0.42
C ALA A 60 -3.25 -11.38 -0.26
N THR A 61 -2.64 -11.24 0.92
CA THR A 61 -1.65 -10.19 1.19
C THR A 61 -0.44 -10.32 0.27
N LYS A 62 0.13 -11.52 0.14
CA LYS A 62 1.25 -11.76 -0.79
C LYS A 62 0.90 -11.32 -2.21
N LEU A 63 -0.28 -11.72 -2.71
CA LEU A 63 -0.72 -11.40 -4.07
C LEU A 63 -0.98 -9.89 -4.28
N ALA A 64 -1.58 -9.23 -3.29
CA ALA A 64 -1.82 -7.78 -3.35
C ALA A 64 -0.50 -7.00 -3.36
N TYR A 65 0.46 -7.40 -2.54
CA TYR A 65 1.79 -6.77 -2.49
C TYR A 65 2.61 -7.07 -3.74
N ASP A 66 2.53 -8.26 -4.32
CA ASP A 66 3.14 -8.55 -5.62
C ASP A 66 2.57 -7.64 -6.72
N ALA A 67 1.24 -7.49 -6.78
CA ALA A 67 0.59 -6.58 -7.71
C ALA A 67 1.03 -5.13 -7.49
N ARG A 68 1.13 -4.68 -6.23
CA ARG A 68 1.68 -3.37 -5.86
C ARG A 68 3.07 -3.17 -6.44
N ASN A 69 3.97 -4.10 -6.17
CA ASN A 69 5.37 -3.99 -6.59
C ASN A 69 5.54 -3.91 -8.10
N ARG A 70 4.64 -4.57 -8.86
CA ARG A 70 4.68 -4.57 -10.33
C ARG A 70 3.96 -3.39 -10.98
N LEU A 71 2.97 -2.80 -10.32
CA LEU A 71 2.04 -1.89 -10.97
C LEU A 71 2.02 -0.49 -10.37
N LEU A 72 2.35 -0.34 -9.08
CA LEU A 72 2.21 0.93 -8.39
C LEU A 72 3.41 1.84 -8.66
N SER A 73 3.13 3.05 -9.12
CA SER A 73 4.14 4.07 -9.40
C SER A 73 3.54 5.47 -9.35
N ASP A 74 4.32 6.47 -9.73
CA ASP A 74 3.80 7.80 -10.00
C ASP A 74 2.80 7.74 -11.17
N PRO A 75 1.51 8.16 -10.97
CA PRO A 75 0.50 8.08 -12.02
C PRO A 75 0.80 8.95 -13.24
N SER A 76 1.69 9.95 -13.12
CA SER A 76 2.16 10.71 -14.28
C SER A 76 3.01 9.87 -15.26
N VAL A 77 3.53 8.73 -14.81
CA VAL A 77 4.33 7.79 -15.61
C VAL A 77 3.49 6.56 -16.00
N TYR A 78 2.80 5.97 -15.03
CA TYR A 78 1.93 4.83 -15.26
C TYR A 78 0.82 4.80 -14.21
N ASP A 79 -0.41 4.98 -14.66
CA ASP A 79 -1.58 4.91 -13.79
C ASP A 79 -2.23 3.52 -13.86
N ALA A 80 -2.04 2.75 -12.80
CA ALA A 80 -2.63 1.44 -12.63
C ALA A 80 -3.91 1.44 -11.77
N THR A 81 -4.43 2.58 -11.38
CA THR A 81 -5.53 2.72 -10.41
C THR A 81 -6.73 1.85 -10.78
N LEU A 82 -7.29 2.05 -11.97
CA LEU A 82 -8.45 1.28 -12.43
C LEU A 82 -8.19 -0.23 -12.49
N LYS A 83 -6.97 -0.63 -12.85
CA LYS A 83 -6.59 -2.03 -12.90
C LYS A 83 -6.49 -2.63 -11.50
N MET A 84 -5.83 -1.94 -10.56
CA MET A 84 -5.65 -2.42 -9.20
C MET A 84 -6.95 -2.46 -8.38
N THR A 85 -7.86 -1.53 -8.63
CA THR A 85 -9.16 -1.52 -7.94
C THR A 85 -10.21 -2.41 -8.61
N SER A 86 -9.89 -3.06 -9.74
CA SER A 86 -10.85 -3.86 -10.51
C SER A 86 -11.18 -5.21 -9.86
N ASP A 87 -12.46 -5.57 -9.89
CA ASP A 87 -12.94 -6.90 -9.51
C ASP A 87 -12.32 -8.02 -10.35
N GLN A 88 -12.05 -7.74 -11.62
CA GLN A 88 -11.44 -8.70 -12.54
C GLN A 88 -10.02 -9.11 -12.09
N LEU A 89 -9.19 -8.16 -11.64
CA LEU A 89 -7.87 -8.49 -11.11
C LEU A 89 -7.99 -9.26 -9.80
N ALA A 90 -8.87 -8.81 -8.90
CA ALA A 90 -9.10 -9.47 -7.62
C ALA A 90 -9.54 -10.93 -7.80
N ALA A 91 -10.48 -11.20 -8.70
CA ALA A 91 -10.94 -12.56 -9.01
C ALA A 91 -9.82 -13.45 -9.57
N LYS A 92 -8.98 -12.91 -10.48
CA LYS A 92 -7.81 -13.64 -11.01
C LYS A 92 -6.79 -13.98 -9.93
N LEU A 93 -6.57 -13.08 -8.98
CA LEU A 93 -5.63 -13.30 -7.88
C LEU A 93 -6.21 -14.28 -6.86
N ALA A 94 -7.45 -14.12 -6.47
CA ALA A 94 -8.14 -15.05 -5.57
C ALA A 94 -8.12 -16.50 -6.08
N ALA A 95 -8.29 -16.70 -7.40
CA ALA A 95 -8.24 -18.03 -8.03
C ALA A 95 -6.86 -18.72 -7.92
N LYS A 96 -5.80 -18.02 -7.55
CA LYS A 96 -4.47 -18.60 -7.29
C LYS A 96 -4.32 -19.15 -5.88
N ILE A 97 -5.19 -18.76 -4.95
CA ILE A 97 -5.11 -19.20 -3.55
C ILE A 97 -5.60 -20.64 -3.47
N ASN A 98 -4.72 -21.54 -3.03
CA ASN A 98 -5.00 -22.95 -2.86
C ASN A 98 -4.92 -23.32 -1.37
N MET A 99 -6.01 -23.83 -0.81
CA MET A 99 -6.09 -24.18 0.62
C MET A 99 -5.14 -25.31 1.05
N LYS A 100 -4.48 -25.99 0.12
CA LYS A 100 -3.58 -27.13 0.40
C LYS A 100 -2.11 -26.81 0.18
N SER A 101 -1.78 -25.64 -0.33
CA SER A 101 -0.41 -25.22 -0.60
C SER A 101 -0.24 -23.72 -0.48
N VAL A 102 0.95 -23.28 -0.11
CA VAL A 102 1.34 -21.87 -0.11
C VAL A 102 1.83 -21.44 -1.50
N ILE A 103 1.74 -20.16 -1.79
CA ILE A 103 2.36 -19.56 -2.97
C ILE A 103 3.83 -19.29 -2.63
N ASP A 104 4.76 -19.98 -3.29
CA ASP A 104 6.18 -19.94 -2.96
C ASP A 104 6.87 -18.67 -3.46
N GLU A 105 6.55 -18.21 -4.67
CA GLU A 105 7.15 -17.02 -5.27
C GLU A 105 6.09 -15.99 -5.64
N VAL A 106 6.13 -14.84 -5.00
CA VAL A 106 5.21 -13.74 -5.30
C VAL A 106 5.90 -12.55 -5.94
N SER A 107 7.10 -12.21 -5.59
CA SER A 107 7.93 -11.19 -6.23
C SER A 107 9.37 -11.34 -5.78
N SER A 108 10.30 -11.20 -6.73
CA SER A 108 11.74 -11.10 -6.42
C SER A 108 12.13 -9.70 -5.93
N ILE A 109 11.22 -8.75 -5.92
CA ILE A 109 11.45 -7.40 -5.40
C ILE A 109 11.18 -7.46 -3.90
N THR A 110 12.21 -7.81 -3.13
CA THR A 110 12.18 -7.69 -1.67
C THR A 110 12.39 -6.23 -1.30
N GLU A 111 11.36 -5.60 -0.78
CA GLU A 111 11.53 -4.35 -0.06
C GLU A 111 12.09 -4.67 1.32
N GLU A 112 13.11 -3.92 1.75
CA GLU A 112 13.50 -3.91 3.16
C GLU A 112 12.28 -3.52 4.00
N VAL A 113 11.99 -4.32 5.02
CA VAL A 113 10.84 -4.10 5.90
C VAL A 113 11.04 -2.77 6.60
N HIS A 114 10.23 -1.80 6.22
CA HIS A 114 10.21 -0.49 6.86
C HIS A 114 9.68 -0.62 8.30
N ARG A 115 10.45 -0.19 9.29
CA ARG A 115 10.16 -0.45 10.72
C ARG A 115 9.84 0.80 11.55
N ASP A 116 9.92 2.00 10.99
CA ASP A 116 9.98 3.23 11.79
C ASP A 116 8.90 4.26 11.40
N THR A 117 7.66 3.83 11.33
CA THR A 117 6.52 4.72 11.14
C THR A 117 5.66 4.75 12.40
N ILE A 118 5.29 5.93 12.88
CA ILE A 118 4.33 6.12 13.95
C ILE A 118 3.00 6.56 13.33
N TYR A 119 1.93 5.87 13.71
CA TYR A 119 0.56 6.23 13.39
C TYR A 119 -0.25 6.41 14.68
N ILE A 120 -0.89 7.57 14.83
CA ILE A 120 -1.69 7.93 15.99
C ILE A 120 -3.09 8.29 15.52
N THR A 121 -4.09 7.64 16.09
CA THR A 121 -5.50 7.98 15.91
C THR A 121 -6.06 8.49 17.23
N VAL A 122 -6.73 9.62 17.19
CA VAL A 122 -7.41 10.21 18.35
C VAL A 122 -8.84 10.57 17.94
N VAL A 123 -9.80 10.20 18.80
CA VAL A 123 -11.21 10.58 18.64
C VAL A 123 -11.65 11.28 19.93
N ASP A 124 -12.15 12.50 19.82
CA ASP A 124 -12.63 13.26 20.98
C ASP A 124 -14.10 12.93 21.30
N LYS A 125 -14.62 13.55 22.38
CA LYS A 125 -16.01 13.37 22.85
C LYS A 125 -17.07 13.83 21.84
N ASP A 126 -16.73 14.74 20.93
CA ASP A 126 -17.59 15.28 19.90
C ASP A 126 -17.45 14.51 18.56
N ARG A 127 -16.69 13.39 18.59
CA ARG A 127 -16.38 12.53 17.45
C ARG A 127 -15.50 13.19 16.39
N MET A 128 -14.77 14.25 16.74
CA MET A 128 -13.69 14.78 15.90
C MET A 128 -12.56 13.76 15.90
N SER A 129 -12.19 13.30 14.72
CA SER A 129 -11.14 12.31 14.54
C SER A 129 -9.87 12.95 13.96
N VAL A 130 -8.73 12.59 14.53
CA VAL A 130 -7.42 12.97 14.01
C VAL A 130 -6.65 11.70 13.69
N SER A 131 -6.12 11.64 12.48
CA SER A 131 -5.23 10.60 12.00
C SER A 131 -3.89 11.23 11.68
N LEU A 132 -2.85 10.90 12.46
CA LEU A 132 -1.52 11.47 12.34
C LEU A 132 -0.50 10.38 12.04
N ILE A 133 0.19 10.53 10.91
CA ILE A 133 1.29 9.65 10.51
C ILE A 133 2.58 10.48 10.49
N TYR A 134 3.62 9.94 11.12
CA TYR A 134 4.95 10.53 11.12
C TYR A 134 5.98 9.49 10.71
N SER A 135 6.74 9.78 9.65
CA SER A 135 7.73 8.86 9.11
C SER A 135 8.79 9.59 8.30
N ILE A 136 10.03 9.15 8.43
CA ILE A 136 11.18 9.57 7.62
C ILE A 136 11.68 8.46 6.70
N PHE A 137 10.90 7.38 6.56
CA PHE A 137 11.14 6.15 5.81
C PHE A 137 12.06 5.19 6.56
N HIS A 138 13.41 5.25 6.43
CA HIS A 138 14.32 4.46 7.27
C HIS A 138 14.55 5.11 8.64
N GLY A 139 14.98 4.35 9.65
CA GLY A 139 15.07 4.77 11.05
C GLY A 139 15.79 6.10 11.32
N PHE A 140 16.78 6.44 10.53
CA PHE A 140 17.48 7.72 10.57
C PHE A 140 17.31 8.53 9.28
N GLY A 141 16.34 8.18 8.44
CA GLY A 141 16.09 8.82 7.15
C GLY A 141 17.36 8.85 6.29
N SER A 142 17.71 10.04 5.80
CA SER A 142 18.94 10.25 5.02
C SER A 142 20.21 10.33 5.86
N GLY A 143 20.11 10.37 7.18
CA GLY A 143 21.23 10.67 8.09
C GLY A 143 21.66 12.15 8.07
N ILE A 144 20.96 13.00 7.31
CA ILE A 144 21.27 14.43 7.18
C ILE A 144 20.22 15.23 7.95
N ALA A 145 20.66 16.16 8.76
CA ALA A 145 19.80 17.07 9.52
C ALA A 145 19.99 18.53 9.07
N SER A 146 18.94 19.31 9.17
CA SER A 146 19.02 20.75 9.00
C SER A 146 19.73 21.37 10.20
N GLU A 147 20.85 22.04 9.98
CA GLU A 147 21.57 22.76 11.06
C GLU A 147 20.70 23.86 11.70
N LYS A 148 19.86 24.51 10.90
CA LYS A 148 19.03 25.62 11.36
C LYS A 148 17.82 25.16 12.19
N PHE A 149 17.19 24.03 11.84
CA PHE A 149 15.91 23.61 12.42
C PHE A 149 15.99 22.32 13.22
N GLY A 150 17.12 21.62 13.20
CA GLY A 150 17.28 20.32 13.83
C GLY A 150 16.39 19.21 13.23
N VAL A 151 15.86 19.41 12.03
CA VAL A 151 14.97 18.45 11.35
C VAL A 151 15.80 17.44 10.59
N LEU A 152 15.56 16.17 10.85
CA LEU A 152 16.15 15.05 10.12
C LEU A 152 15.40 14.84 8.80
N PHE A 153 16.13 14.78 7.67
CA PHE A 153 15.51 14.61 6.37
C PHE A 153 15.19 13.13 6.08
N GLN A 154 14.02 12.93 5.51
CA GLN A 154 13.57 11.62 5.04
C GLN A 154 14.42 11.11 3.86
N ASN A 155 14.42 9.79 3.62
CA ASN A 155 15.12 9.16 2.50
C ASN A 155 14.19 8.35 1.58
N ARG A 156 12.97 8.82 1.32
CA ARG A 156 11.96 8.11 0.51
C ARG A 156 12.38 7.82 -0.93
N GLY A 157 13.41 8.49 -1.44
CA GLY A 157 14.03 8.13 -2.72
C GLY A 157 14.51 6.67 -2.78
N ALA A 158 14.79 6.04 -1.62
CA ALA A 158 15.09 4.62 -1.55
C ALA A 158 13.89 3.71 -1.91
N GLY A 159 12.67 4.26 -2.00
CA GLY A 159 11.48 3.55 -2.49
C GLY A 159 11.45 3.33 -4.01
N PHE A 160 12.35 3.94 -4.78
CA PHE A 160 12.57 3.58 -6.18
C PHE A 160 13.34 2.27 -6.30
N ASN A 161 13.22 1.60 -7.44
CA ASN A 161 14.14 0.54 -7.83
C ASN A 161 15.02 0.99 -9.02
N LEU A 162 16.04 0.20 -9.33
CA LEU A 162 16.98 0.45 -10.42
C LEU A 162 16.80 -0.57 -11.57
N ILE A 163 15.64 -1.20 -11.68
CA ILE A 163 15.33 -2.20 -12.70
C ILE A 163 14.92 -1.46 -13.98
N PRO A 164 15.69 -1.56 -15.08
CA PRO A 164 15.39 -0.86 -16.32
C PRO A 164 14.00 -1.20 -16.86
N GLY A 165 13.21 -0.17 -17.17
CA GLY A 165 11.84 -0.30 -17.68
C GLY A 165 10.78 -0.62 -16.64
N HIS A 166 11.14 -0.74 -15.37
CA HIS A 166 10.16 -0.95 -14.31
C HIS A 166 9.35 0.33 -14.05
N VAL A 167 8.04 0.18 -13.76
CA VAL A 167 7.15 1.33 -13.52
C VAL A 167 7.60 2.25 -12.38
N ASN A 168 8.27 1.70 -11.38
CA ASN A 168 8.86 2.43 -10.25
C ASN A 168 10.40 2.55 -10.35
N GLU A 169 10.96 2.47 -11.55
CA GLU A 169 12.38 2.77 -11.80
C GLU A 169 12.70 4.22 -11.41
N TYR A 170 13.87 4.45 -10.84
CA TYR A 170 14.35 5.80 -10.54
C TYR A 170 14.38 6.68 -11.79
N GLY A 171 13.88 7.91 -11.67
CA GLY A 171 13.86 8.86 -12.78
C GLY A 171 13.65 10.30 -12.30
N SER A 172 14.00 11.27 -13.18
CA SER A 172 13.81 12.68 -12.90
C SER A 172 12.32 13.04 -12.86
N SER A 173 11.95 14.02 -12.03
CA SER A 173 10.58 14.55 -11.91
C SER A 173 9.52 13.48 -11.61
N LYS A 174 9.90 12.42 -10.89
CA LYS A 174 9.08 11.27 -10.58
C LYS A 174 9.04 11.02 -9.07
N ARG A 175 7.87 10.65 -8.56
CA ARG A 175 7.69 10.26 -7.16
C ARG A 175 7.87 8.74 -7.01
N PRO A 176 8.58 8.26 -5.98
CA PRO A 176 8.67 6.83 -5.70
C PRO A 176 7.32 6.28 -5.23
N LEU A 177 7.15 4.96 -5.30
CA LEU A 177 6.15 4.27 -4.51
C LEU A 177 6.23 4.74 -3.05
N HIS A 178 5.11 5.21 -2.52
CA HIS A 178 5.04 5.74 -1.17
C HIS A 178 4.46 4.70 -0.22
N THR A 179 5.25 4.30 0.77
CA THR A 179 4.91 3.23 1.72
C THR A 179 4.19 3.72 2.97
N ILE A 180 3.63 4.93 2.95
CA ILE A 180 2.81 5.40 4.07
C ILE A 180 1.57 4.52 4.20
N ILE A 181 1.16 4.27 5.44
CA ILE A 181 0.04 3.40 5.76
C ILE A 181 -1.23 4.00 5.19
N PRO A 182 -2.05 3.23 4.45
CA PRO A 182 -3.41 3.62 4.14
C PRO A 182 -4.24 3.57 5.44
N ALA A 183 -4.88 4.69 5.79
CA ALA A 183 -5.68 4.79 7.01
C ALA A 183 -6.61 6.00 6.99
#